data_cd98433b18b456d8b03d249be8a97275
#
_entry.id   cd98433b18b456d8b03d249be8a97275
#
_cell.length_a   1.000
_cell.length_b   1.000
_cell.length_c   1.000
_cell.angle_alpha   90.00
_cell.angle_beta   90.00
_cell.angle_gamma   90.00
#
_symmetry.space_group_name_H-M   'P 1'
#
loop_
_entity.id
_entity.type
_entity.pdbx_description
1 polymer ?
#
loop_
_entity_poly.entity_id
_entity_poly.type
_entity_poly.pdbx_seq_one_letter_code
_entity_poly.pdbx_strand_id
1 'polypeptide(L)'
;ANVKKISTYITKKVADRLQNIFKEDRKGYEEKWDNLKVFINYGMLSQEEFYDRAKDFALLKEVDGKFFTYEEYKTLIKDEQTDKDKQLIYLYANNKEEQYTYIEAAKAKGYSVLLLDGQLDVPVISMLEQKFEKCRFTRVDSDIIDRLIVKEDIKKNDLENGERDNLSQVFRTQMPTLDKVEFNVEVQPLGETAQPVIITQSEYMRRMKDISKFQSGMSFYAEMPDSYSFVLNSDHQLVKNVLADADKATAETLKPIISEINGQEARLSALKQSQGKKKAEDITKEEKDDLQKTEKALKEQKDK
;
A
#
# COMPACT_ATOMS: atom_id res chain seq x y z
N ALA A 1 -23.46 -36.66 -13.97
CA ALA A 1 -22.30 -36.90 -14.86
C ALA A 1 -22.42 -36.18 -16.20
N ASN A 2 -23.61 -36.14 -16.83
CA ASN A 2 -23.79 -35.55 -18.16
C ASN A 2 -23.72 -34.02 -18.18
N VAL A 3 -24.30 -33.34 -17.17
CA VAL A 3 -24.27 -31.87 -17.09
C VAL A 3 -22.83 -31.35 -17.01
N LYS A 4 -21.98 -31.97 -16.21
CA LYS A 4 -20.55 -31.57 -16.09
C LYS A 4 -19.81 -31.74 -17.43
N LYS A 5 -20.06 -32.84 -18.16
CA LYS A 5 -19.44 -33.07 -19.47
C LYS A 5 -19.90 -32.04 -20.52
N ILE A 6 -21.20 -31.69 -20.50
CA ILE A 6 -21.76 -30.67 -21.41
C ILE A 6 -21.16 -29.29 -21.06
N SER A 7 -21.10 -28.92 -19.78
CA SER A 7 -20.50 -27.67 -19.31
C SER A 7 -19.04 -27.56 -19.78
N THR A 8 -18.19 -28.57 -19.51
CA THR A 8 -16.80 -28.59 -19.93
C THR A 8 -16.66 -28.47 -21.46
N TYR A 9 -17.53 -29.16 -22.23
CA TYR A 9 -17.51 -29.07 -23.68
C TYR A 9 -17.84 -27.67 -24.20
N ILE A 10 -18.88 -27.03 -23.64
CA ILE A 10 -19.28 -25.66 -24.00
C ILE A 10 -18.17 -24.69 -23.64
N THR A 11 -17.62 -24.77 -22.43
CA THR A 11 -16.49 -23.93 -21.95
C THR A 11 -15.31 -23.99 -22.90
N LYS A 12 -14.93 -25.23 -23.31
CA LYS A 12 -13.87 -25.41 -24.28
C LYS A 12 -14.18 -24.75 -25.63
N LYS A 13 -15.38 -24.94 -26.17
CA LYS A 13 -15.76 -24.36 -27.46
C LYS A 13 -15.82 -22.83 -27.43
N VAL A 14 -16.29 -22.25 -26.33
CA VAL A 14 -16.30 -20.80 -26.13
C VAL A 14 -14.87 -20.26 -26.09
N ALA A 15 -13.98 -20.88 -25.30
CA ALA A 15 -12.57 -20.49 -25.23
C ALA A 15 -11.87 -20.59 -26.59
N ASP A 16 -12.06 -21.71 -27.30
CA ASP A 16 -11.49 -21.93 -28.65
C ASP A 16 -11.98 -20.83 -29.63
N ARG A 17 -13.28 -20.46 -29.56
CA ARG A 17 -13.84 -19.40 -30.42
C ARG A 17 -13.27 -18.03 -30.09
N LEU A 18 -13.17 -17.67 -28.81
CA LEU A 18 -12.59 -16.41 -28.37
C LEU A 18 -11.11 -16.31 -28.79
N GLN A 19 -10.35 -17.38 -28.63
CA GLN A 19 -8.95 -17.45 -29.07
C GLN A 19 -8.81 -17.26 -30.58
N ASN A 20 -9.71 -17.85 -31.37
CA ASN A 20 -9.69 -17.67 -32.83
C ASN A 20 -10.00 -16.22 -33.21
N ILE A 21 -11.01 -15.58 -32.59
CA ILE A 21 -11.33 -14.17 -32.85
C ILE A 21 -10.13 -13.29 -32.49
N PHE A 22 -9.49 -13.55 -31.35
CA PHE A 22 -8.29 -12.83 -30.93
C PHE A 22 -7.14 -12.95 -31.94
N LYS A 23 -6.93 -14.14 -32.51
CA LYS A 23 -5.86 -14.38 -33.49
C LYS A 23 -6.16 -13.81 -34.88
N GLU A 24 -7.44 -13.86 -35.30
CA GLU A 24 -7.88 -13.43 -36.62
C GLU A 24 -8.03 -11.91 -36.70
N ASP A 25 -8.53 -11.27 -35.64
CA ASP A 25 -8.80 -9.84 -35.56
C ASP A 25 -8.51 -9.29 -34.14
N ARG A 26 -7.25 -9.15 -33.83
CA ARG A 26 -6.79 -8.61 -32.54
C ARG A 26 -7.42 -7.25 -32.22
N LYS A 27 -7.45 -6.34 -33.17
CA LYS A 27 -7.97 -4.99 -32.98
C LYS A 27 -9.47 -4.99 -32.69
N GLY A 28 -10.25 -5.71 -33.47
CA GLY A 28 -11.68 -5.87 -33.23
C GLY A 28 -12.00 -6.60 -31.92
N TYR A 29 -11.10 -7.48 -31.44
CA TYR A 29 -11.19 -8.11 -30.15
C TYR A 29 -10.93 -7.11 -29.01
N GLU A 30 -9.90 -6.27 -29.12
CA GLU A 30 -9.59 -5.21 -28.16
C GLU A 30 -10.74 -4.19 -28.03
N GLU A 31 -11.35 -3.78 -29.14
CA GLU A 31 -12.51 -2.88 -29.15
C GLU A 31 -13.73 -3.47 -28.42
N LYS A 32 -13.85 -4.78 -28.36
CA LYS A 32 -14.93 -5.51 -27.65
C LYS A 32 -14.56 -5.92 -26.24
N TRP A 33 -13.32 -5.71 -25.83
CA TRP A 33 -12.80 -6.23 -24.56
C TRP A 33 -13.63 -5.82 -23.35
N ASP A 34 -14.02 -4.57 -23.24
CA ASP A 34 -14.80 -4.07 -22.10
C ASP A 34 -16.16 -4.80 -21.95
N ASN A 35 -16.73 -5.28 -23.05
CA ASN A 35 -17.95 -6.09 -23.04
C ASN A 35 -17.69 -7.58 -22.78
N LEU A 36 -16.51 -8.10 -23.14
CA LEU A 36 -16.13 -9.50 -22.98
C LEU A 36 -15.50 -9.79 -21.61
N LYS A 37 -14.81 -8.81 -21.05
CA LYS A 37 -13.99 -8.89 -19.84
C LYS A 37 -14.71 -9.60 -18.69
N VAL A 38 -15.95 -9.20 -18.38
CA VAL A 38 -16.70 -9.76 -17.25
C VAL A 38 -16.96 -11.26 -17.41
N PHE A 39 -17.28 -11.72 -18.62
CA PHE A 39 -17.55 -13.14 -18.88
C PHE A 39 -16.26 -13.97 -18.85
N ILE A 40 -15.16 -13.44 -19.42
CA ILE A 40 -13.87 -14.10 -19.42
C ILE A 40 -13.33 -14.20 -17.99
N ASN A 41 -13.38 -13.11 -17.22
CA ASN A 41 -12.98 -13.06 -15.83
C ASN A 41 -13.77 -14.06 -14.97
N TYR A 42 -15.11 -14.10 -15.13
CA TYR A 42 -15.94 -15.07 -14.43
C TYR A 42 -15.59 -16.52 -14.81
N GLY A 43 -15.36 -16.78 -16.09
CA GLY A 43 -14.93 -18.09 -16.56
C GLY A 43 -13.62 -18.54 -15.94
N MET A 44 -12.61 -17.66 -15.90
CA MET A 44 -11.30 -17.93 -15.30
C MET A 44 -11.39 -18.19 -13.78
N LEU A 45 -12.23 -17.44 -13.07
CA LEU A 45 -12.45 -17.62 -11.64
C LEU A 45 -13.22 -18.89 -11.30
N SER A 46 -14.12 -19.33 -12.21
CA SER A 46 -15.03 -20.45 -11.97
C SER A 46 -14.44 -21.80 -12.39
N GLN A 47 -13.53 -21.83 -13.38
CA GLN A 47 -13.04 -23.06 -13.98
C GLN A 47 -11.57 -22.93 -14.36
N GLU A 48 -10.71 -23.73 -13.74
CA GLU A 48 -9.28 -23.75 -14.02
C GLU A 48 -8.95 -24.12 -15.49
N GLU A 49 -9.68 -25.07 -16.07
CA GLU A 49 -9.54 -25.45 -17.47
C GLU A 49 -9.84 -24.27 -18.44
N PHE A 50 -10.72 -23.36 -18.04
CA PHE A 50 -10.98 -22.14 -18.82
C PHE A 50 -9.82 -21.15 -18.67
N TYR A 51 -9.28 -20.96 -17.45
CA TYR A 51 -8.11 -20.12 -17.22
C TYR A 51 -6.93 -20.58 -18.09
N ASP A 52 -6.62 -21.87 -18.11
CA ASP A 52 -5.51 -22.42 -18.89
C ASP A 52 -5.59 -22.11 -20.39
N ARG A 53 -6.79 -21.88 -20.91
CA ARG A 53 -7.02 -21.46 -22.29
C ARG A 53 -7.08 -19.95 -22.44
N ALA A 54 -7.74 -19.28 -21.49
CA ALA A 54 -8.01 -17.85 -21.58
C ALA A 54 -6.76 -17.00 -21.32
N LYS A 55 -5.76 -17.49 -20.58
CA LYS A 55 -4.51 -16.77 -20.30
C LYS A 55 -3.77 -16.27 -21.54
N ASP A 56 -3.98 -16.92 -22.71
CA ASP A 56 -3.33 -16.56 -23.96
C ASP A 56 -4.06 -15.47 -24.74
N PHE A 57 -5.33 -15.18 -24.41
CA PHE A 57 -6.16 -14.16 -25.07
C PHE A 57 -6.88 -13.20 -24.10
N ALA A 58 -6.81 -13.45 -22.81
CA ALA A 58 -7.26 -12.47 -21.81
C ALA A 58 -6.34 -11.25 -21.83
N LEU A 59 -6.95 -10.06 -21.73
CA LEU A 59 -6.21 -8.81 -21.87
C LEU A 59 -6.17 -8.05 -20.55
N LEU A 60 -5.08 -7.31 -20.38
CA LEU A 60 -4.92 -6.23 -19.42
C LEU A 60 -5.03 -4.91 -20.19
N LYS A 61 -5.81 -3.98 -19.64
CA LYS A 61 -6.00 -2.64 -20.22
C LYS A 61 -5.20 -1.63 -19.40
N GLU A 62 -4.36 -0.86 -20.08
CA GLU A 62 -3.63 0.24 -19.47
C GLU A 62 -4.53 1.50 -19.36
N VAL A 63 -4.23 2.40 -18.42
CA VAL A 63 -4.98 3.66 -18.23
C VAL A 63 -5.02 4.54 -19.49
N ASP A 64 -4.08 4.39 -20.40
CA ASP A 64 -4.05 5.09 -21.68
C ASP A 64 -4.80 4.35 -22.81
N GLY A 65 -5.48 3.24 -22.46
CA GLY A 65 -6.36 2.52 -23.37
C GLY A 65 -5.65 1.49 -24.25
N LYS A 66 -4.38 1.20 -24.02
CA LYS A 66 -3.66 0.13 -24.69
C LYS A 66 -3.99 -1.22 -24.06
N PHE A 67 -3.99 -2.26 -24.87
CA PHE A 67 -4.30 -3.61 -24.46
C PHE A 67 -3.08 -4.52 -24.63
N PHE A 68 -2.90 -5.42 -23.68
CA PHE A 68 -1.79 -6.37 -23.64
C PHE A 68 -2.30 -7.74 -23.18
N THR A 69 -1.73 -8.82 -23.71
CA THR A 69 -1.81 -10.13 -23.07
C THR A 69 -0.99 -10.12 -21.77
N TYR A 70 -1.16 -11.12 -20.93
CA TYR A 70 -0.39 -11.24 -19.67
C TYR A 70 1.12 -11.25 -19.91
N GLU A 71 1.58 -11.98 -20.92
CA GLU A 71 3.01 -12.07 -21.24
C GLU A 71 3.56 -10.79 -21.91
N GLU A 72 2.77 -10.13 -22.75
CA GLU A 72 3.15 -8.83 -23.32
C GLU A 72 3.32 -7.78 -22.23
N TYR A 73 2.37 -7.69 -21.30
CA TYR A 73 2.44 -6.72 -20.22
C TYR A 73 3.58 -7.03 -19.25
N LYS A 74 3.77 -8.29 -18.89
CA LYS A 74 4.90 -8.73 -18.08
C LYS A 74 6.24 -8.32 -18.71
N THR A 75 6.37 -8.51 -20.01
CA THR A 75 7.59 -8.10 -20.76
C THR A 75 7.77 -6.58 -20.74
N LEU A 76 6.69 -5.82 -20.92
CA LEU A 76 6.70 -4.37 -20.90
C LEU A 76 7.23 -3.81 -19.58
N ILE A 77 6.75 -4.34 -18.45
CA ILE A 77 7.01 -3.75 -17.13
C ILE A 77 8.23 -4.33 -16.41
N LYS A 78 8.80 -5.43 -16.91
CA LYS A 78 9.80 -6.23 -16.20
C LYS A 78 11.00 -5.41 -15.71
N ASP A 79 11.55 -4.54 -16.53
CA ASP A 79 12.78 -3.83 -16.21
C ASP A 79 12.52 -2.68 -15.22
N GLU A 80 11.42 -1.96 -15.43
CA GLU A 80 11.10 -0.78 -14.62
C GLU A 80 10.30 -1.09 -13.33
N GLN A 81 9.53 -2.18 -13.33
CA GLN A 81 8.61 -2.48 -12.22
C GLN A 81 8.99 -3.74 -11.42
N THR A 82 10.23 -4.19 -11.53
CA THR A 82 10.78 -5.21 -10.62
C THR A 82 11.44 -4.52 -9.43
N ASP A 83 11.03 -4.89 -8.21
CA ASP A 83 11.58 -4.34 -6.98
C ASP A 83 12.94 -4.97 -6.60
N LYS A 84 13.56 -4.48 -5.50
CA LYS A 84 14.85 -4.99 -4.99
C LYS A 84 14.81 -6.48 -4.60
N ASP A 85 13.63 -7.00 -4.25
CA ASP A 85 13.40 -8.40 -3.85
C ASP A 85 13.05 -9.30 -5.05
N LYS A 86 13.19 -8.75 -6.27
CA LYS A 86 12.89 -9.42 -7.54
C LYS A 86 11.41 -9.79 -7.69
N GLN A 87 10.54 -9.04 -7.06
CA GLN A 87 9.10 -9.14 -7.23
C GLN A 87 8.64 -8.17 -8.32
N LEU A 88 7.87 -8.65 -9.28
CA LEU A 88 7.31 -7.85 -10.35
C LEU A 88 6.01 -7.17 -9.87
N ILE A 89 5.97 -5.86 -9.92
CA ILE A 89 4.86 -5.06 -9.39
C ILE A 89 3.98 -4.57 -10.53
N TYR A 90 2.74 -5.05 -10.54
CA TYR A 90 1.69 -4.61 -11.46
C TYR A 90 0.94 -3.46 -10.81
N LEU A 91 1.26 -2.21 -11.21
CA LEU A 91 0.53 -1.04 -10.73
C LEU A 91 -0.84 -0.96 -11.41
N TYR A 92 -1.87 -0.58 -10.64
CA TYR A 92 -3.19 -0.38 -11.21
C TYR A 92 -3.95 0.78 -10.57
N ALA A 93 -4.89 1.32 -11.31
CA ALA A 93 -5.92 2.24 -10.84
C ALA A 93 -7.30 1.62 -11.09
N ASN A 94 -8.27 1.93 -10.25
CA ASN A 94 -9.67 1.52 -10.44
C ASN A 94 -10.59 2.72 -10.75
N ASN A 95 -10.10 3.93 -10.54
CA ASN A 95 -10.76 5.17 -10.95
C ASN A 95 -9.70 6.14 -11.47
N LYS A 96 -9.68 6.34 -12.78
CA LYS A 96 -8.68 7.17 -13.45
C LYS A 96 -8.73 8.63 -13.05
N GLU A 97 -9.92 9.16 -12.76
CA GLU A 97 -10.12 10.58 -12.42
C GLU A 97 -9.69 10.85 -10.98
N GLU A 98 -10.17 10.06 -10.04
CA GLU A 98 -9.83 10.21 -8.61
C GLU A 98 -8.35 9.91 -8.33
N GLN A 99 -7.74 9.03 -9.09
CA GLN A 99 -6.35 8.60 -8.91
C GLN A 99 -5.37 9.27 -9.89
N TYR A 100 -5.80 10.33 -10.57
CA TYR A 100 -5.02 11.00 -11.60
C TYR A 100 -3.60 11.38 -11.14
N THR A 101 -3.46 12.01 -9.99
CA THR A 101 -2.15 12.47 -9.48
C THR A 101 -1.19 11.31 -9.20
N TYR A 102 -1.69 10.19 -8.72
CA TYR A 102 -0.89 8.97 -8.48
C TYR A 102 -0.50 8.29 -9.79
N ILE A 103 -1.40 8.26 -10.77
CA ILE A 103 -1.12 7.75 -12.11
C ILE A 103 -0.01 8.57 -12.78
N GLU A 104 -0.11 9.89 -12.73
CA GLU A 104 0.92 10.77 -13.32
C GLU A 104 2.27 10.65 -12.59
N ALA A 105 2.27 10.50 -11.26
CA ALA A 105 3.49 10.22 -10.50
C ALA A 105 4.15 8.89 -10.92
N ALA A 106 3.34 7.85 -11.15
CA ALA A 106 3.84 6.57 -11.64
C ALA A 106 4.42 6.69 -13.06
N LYS A 107 3.71 7.37 -13.97
CA LYS A 107 4.16 7.62 -15.35
C LYS A 107 5.46 8.43 -15.39
N ALA A 108 5.60 9.43 -14.52
CA ALA A 108 6.83 10.23 -14.42
C ALA A 108 8.06 9.40 -14.02
N LYS A 109 7.86 8.27 -13.33
CA LYS A 109 8.89 7.27 -13.02
C LYS A 109 9.11 6.24 -14.14
N GLY A 110 8.39 6.35 -15.26
CA GLY A 110 8.42 5.38 -16.35
C GLY A 110 7.60 4.10 -16.10
N TYR A 111 6.71 4.12 -15.11
CA TYR A 111 5.88 2.96 -14.78
C TYR A 111 4.60 2.94 -15.62
N SER A 112 4.18 1.75 -16.01
CA SER A 112 2.89 1.49 -16.63
C SER A 112 1.84 1.21 -15.55
N VAL A 113 0.61 1.68 -15.77
CA VAL A 113 -0.50 1.54 -14.82
C VAL A 113 -1.68 0.92 -15.54
N LEU A 114 -2.22 -0.17 -15.00
CA LEU A 114 -3.42 -0.84 -15.49
C LEU A 114 -4.69 -0.12 -15.03
N LEU A 115 -5.75 -0.23 -15.81
CA LEU A 115 -7.10 0.17 -15.42
C LEU A 115 -7.90 -1.07 -15.05
N LEU A 116 -8.20 -1.24 -13.77
CA LEU A 116 -8.96 -2.34 -13.19
C LEU A 116 -10.24 -1.79 -12.52
N ASP A 117 -11.21 -1.43 -13.34
CA ASP A 117 -12.46 -0.77 -12.96
C ASP A 117 -13.68 -1.72 -12.90
N GLY A 118 -13.45 -2.99 -13.16
CA GLY A 118 -14.49 -4.02 -13.18
C GLY A 118 -14.72 -4.69 -11.82
N GLN A 119 -15.96 -5.12 -11.57
CA GLN A 119 -16.35 -5.77 -10.32
C GLN A 119 -15.56 -7.08 -10.00
N LEU A 120 -15.12 -7.79 -11.03
CA LEU A 120 -14.37 -9.05 -10.88
C LEU A 120 -12.85 -8.85 -10.89
N ASP A 121 -12.35 -7.62 -11.03
CA ASP A 121 -10.92 -7.40 -11.16
C ASP A 121 -10.16 -7.76 -9.89
N VAL A 122 -10.66 -7.43 -8.70
CA VAL A 122 -10.01 -7.79 -7.44
C VAL A 122 -9.91 -9.31 -7.24
N PRO A 123 -10.98 -10.12 -7.42
CA PRO A 123 -10.85 -11.57 -7.45
C PRO A 123 -9.87 -12.08 -8.50
N VAL A 124 -9.86 -11.51 -9.70
CA VAL A 124 -8.97 -11.93 -10.79
C VAL A 124 -7.52 -11.66 -10.44
N ILE A 125 -7.16 -10.45 -9.97
CA ILE A 125 -5.78 -10.18 -9.58
C ILE A 125 -5.31 -11.06 -8.42
N SER A 126 -6.18 -11.39 -7.47
CA SER A 126 -5.88 -12.33 -6.40
C SER A 126 -5.58 -13.74 -6.92
N MET A 127 -6.31 -14.18 -7.95
CA MET A 127 -6.03 -15.43 -8.66
C MET A 127 -4.70 -15.34 -9.44
N LEU A 128 -4.46 -14.24 -10.17
CA LEU A 128 -3.24 -14.06 -10.96
C LEU A 128 -1.99 -14.02 -10.08
N GLU A 129 -2.05 -13.42 -8.90
CA GLU A 129 -0.95 -13.43 -7.93
C GLU A 129 -0.58 -14.85 -7.45
N GLN A 130 -1.55 -15.78 -7.45
CA GLN A 130 -1.29 -17.19 -7.14
C GLN A 130 -0.73 -17.96 -8.35
N LYS A 131 -1.09 -17.54 -9.57
CA LYS A 131 -0.67 -18.20 -10.83
C LYS A 131 0.67 -17.68 -11.35
N PHE A 132 0.98 -16.42 -11.13
CA PHE A 132 2.23 -15.81 -11.54
C PHE A 132 3.28 -15.95 -10.44
N GLU A 133 4.49 -16.27 -10.84
CA GLU A 133 5.60 -16.33 -9.89
C GLU A 133 6.10 -14.92 -9.53
N LYS A 134 6.33 -14.68 -8.24
CA LYS A 134 6.96 -13.45 -7.73
C LYS A 134 6.34 -12.17 -8.30
N CYS A 135 5.02 -12.08 -8.28
CA CYS A 135 4.34 -10.86 -8.67
C CYS A 135 3.40 -10.35 -7.57
N ARG A 136 3.08 -9.08 -7.66
CA ARG A 136 2.09 -8.42 -6.82
C ARG A 136 1.36 -7.35 -7.63
N PHE A 137 0.05 -7.27 -7.45
CA PHE A 137 -0.74 -6.16 -7.94
C PHE A 137 -0.91 -5.12 -6.82
N THR A 138 -0.64 -3.86 -7.12
CA THR A 138 -0.65 -2.78 -6.13
C THR A 138 -1.33 -1.56 -6.73
N ARG A 139 -2.34 -1.03 -6.02
CA ARG A 139 -3.04 0.17 -6.48
C ARG A 139 -2.14 1.39 -6.31
N VAL A 140 -2.16 2.32 -7.28
CA VAL A 140 -1.24 3.46 -7.35
C VAL A 140 -1.30 4.40 -6.14
N ASP A 141 -2.42 4.43 -5.41
CA ASP A 141 -2.63 5.26 -4.23
C ASP A 141 -2.49 4.49 -2.90
N SER A 142 -1.98 3.26 -2.95
CA SER A 142 -1.83 2.44 -1.74
C SER A 142 -0.62 2.83 -0.88
N ASP A 143 0.36 3.48 -1.47
CA ASP A 143 1.51 4.08 -0.78
C ASP A 143 2.12 5.18 -1.66
N ILE A 144 3.13 5.88 -1.14
CA ILE A 144 3.95 6.79 -1.95
C ILE A 144 4.68 6.02 -3.04
N ILE A 145 4.91 6.67 -4.18
CA ILE A 145 5.42 6.02 -5.40
C ILE A 145 6.74 5.26 -5.18
N ASP A 146 7.64 5.78 -4.35
CA ASP A 146 8.94 5.15 -4.08
C ASP A 146 8.84 3.90 -3.19
N ARG A 147 7.70 3.70 -2.51
CA ARG A 147 7.40 2.49 -1.74
C ARG A 147 6.54 1.48 -2.49
N LEU A 148 5.86 1.89 -3.55
CA LEU A 148 5.12 0.96 -4.40
C LEU A 148 6.06 -0.01 -5.11
N ILE A 149 7.21 0.50 -5.60
CA ILE A 149 8.26 -0.31 -6.23
C ILE A 149 9.60 0.09 -5.59
N VAL A 150 10.00 -0.64 -4.57
CA VAL A 150 11.21 -0.36 -3.79
C VAL A 150 12.43 -0.81 -4.59
N LYS A 151 13.17 0.13 -5.17
CA LYS A 151 14.41 -0.14 -5.94
C LYS A 151 15.63 -0.22 -5.05
N GLU A 152 15.72 0.67 -4.06
CA GLU A 152 16.82 0.83 -3.12
C GLU A 152 16.28 0.91 -1.69
N ASP A 153 17.17 0.88 -0.72
CA ASP A 153 16.76 1.12 0.65
C ASP A 153 16.22 2.54 0.82
N ILE A 154 15.08 2.65 1.49
CA ILE A 154 14.41 3.94 1.70
C ILE A 154 15.34 4.86 2.50
N LYS A 155 15.50 6.09 2.04
CA LYS A 155 16.27 7.12 2.75
C LYS A 155 15.73 7.30 4.16
N LYS A 156 16.63 7.33 5.14
CA LYS A 156 16.25 7.66 6.50
C LYS A 156 15.83 9.12 6.55
N ASN A 157 14.85 9.42 7.39
CA ASN A 157 14.45 10.78 7.67
C ASN A 157 15.57 11.47 8.47
N ASP A 158 15.96 12.66 8.04
CA ASP A 158 17.00 13.45 8.72
C ASP A 158 16.45 14.16 9.99
N LEU A 159 15.12 14.26 10.14
CA LEU A 159 14.50 14.85 11.32
C LEU A 159 14.69 13.93 12.54
N GLU A 160 14.96 14.54 13.67
CA GLU A 160 14.97 13.85 14.96
C GLU A 160 13.59 13.31 15.33
N ASN A 161 13.52 12.30 16.21
CA ASN A 161 12.25 11.69 16.61
C ASN A 161 11.28 12.75 17.20
N GLY A 162 11.78 13.67 18.04
CA GLY A 162 10.97 14.73 18.61
C GLY A 162 10.38 15.69 17.58
N GLU A 163 11.13 16.05 16.55
CA GLU A 163 10.65 16.91 15.46
C GLU A 163 9.55 16.22 14.64
N ARG A 164 9.73 14.91 14.36
CA ARG A 164 8.71 14.11 13.65
C ARG A 164 7.43 13.97 14.47
N ASP A 165 7.56 13.72 15.78
CA ASP A 165 6.42 13.59 16.67
C ASP A 165 5.67 14.92 16.79
N ASN A 166 6.39 16.04 16.95
CA ASN A 166 5.82 17.38 16.99
C ASN A 166 5.05 17.69 15.69
N LEU A 167 5.68 17.49 14.54
CA LEU A 167 5.05 17.69 13.23
C LEU A 167 3.79 16.82 13.08
N SER A 168 3.89 15.54 13.45
CA SER A 168 2.75 14.62 13.39
C SER A 168 1.59 15.07 14.29
N GLN A 169 1.87 15.58 15.48
CA GLN A 169 0.85 16.06 16.40
C GLN A 169 0.16 17.34 15.87
N VAL A 170 0.91 18.29 15.33
CA VAL A 170 0.35 19.49 14.71
C VAL A 170 -0.69 19.12 13.65
N PHE A 171 -0.37 18.19 12.78
CA PHE A 171 -1.31 17.75 11.74
C PHE A 171 -2.47 16.92 12.30
N ARG A 172 -2.24 16.04 13.27
CA ARG A 172 -3.30 15.23 13.89
C ARG A 172 -4.39 16.09 14.54
N THR A 173 -4.00 17.19 15.19
CA THR A 173 -4.96 18.11 15.82
C THR A 173 -5.87 18.83 14.82
N GLN A 174 -5.49 18.87 13.55
CA GLN A 174 -6.27 19.48 12.47
C GLN A 174 -7.08 18.46 11.64
N MET A 175 -6.91 17.14 11.91
CA MET A 175 -7.66 16.12 11.18
C MET A 175 -9.13 16.16 11.55
N PRO A 176 -10.04 16.06 10.56
CA PRO A 176 -11.46 15.97 10.84
C PRO A 176 -11.79 14.62 11.49
N THR A 177 -12.72 14.62 12.44
CA THR A 177 -13.31 13.38 12.92
C THR A 177 -14.42 12.96 11.97
N LEU A 178 -14.24 11.86 11.27
CA LEU A 178 -15.21 11.30 10.34
C LEU A 178 -15.68 9.94 10.85
N ASP A 179 -16.97 9.64 10.66
CA ASP A 179 -17.50 8.33 11.03
C ASP A 179 -16.85 7.23 10.18
N LYS A 180 -16.37 6.17 10.84
CA LYS A 180 -15.71 5.01 10.19
C LYS A 180 -14.51 5.37 9.31
N VAL A 181 -13.77 6.42 9.66
CA VAL A 181 -12.51 6.79 9.00
C VAL A 181 -11.45 7.05 10.06
N GLU A 182 -10.29 6.45 9.88
CA GLU A 182 -9.10 6.65 10.70
C GLU A 182 -7.98 7.27 9.87
N PHE A 183 -7.31 8.27 10.45
CA PHE A 183 -6.17 8.93 9.83
C PHE A 183 -4.89 8.61 10.61
N ASN A 184 -3.88 8.13 9.90
CA ASN A 184 -2.52 7.99 10.40
C ASN A 184 -1.64 9.09 9.77
N VAL A 185 -0.79 9.74 10.57
CA VAL A 185 0.14 10.75 10.08
C VAL A 185 1.55 10.18 10.09
N GLU A 186 2.19 10.18 8.93
CA GLU A 186 3.57 9.75 8.72
C GLU A 186 4.42 10.90 8.20
N VAL A 187 5.68 10.98 8.61
CA VAL A 187 6.64 11.99 8.13
C VAL A 187 7.74 11.30 7.34
N GLN A 188 7.91 11.68 6.07
CA GLN A 188 8.84 11.04 5.14
C GLN A 188 9.61 12.09 4.31
N PRO A 189 10.89 11.87 4.01
CA PRO A 189 11.64 12.69 3.06
C PRO A 189 11.29 12.26 1.62
N LEU A 190 10.58 13.11 0.88
CA LEU A 190 10.12 12.81 -0.48
C LEU A 190 10.81 13.68 -1.55
N GLY A 191 11.74 14.55 -1.14
CA GLY A 191 12.37 15.54 -1.99
C GLY A 191 11.60 16.87 -2.05
N GLU A 192 12.32 17.94 -2.33
CA GLU A 192 11.81 19.31 -2.24
C GLU A 192 10.70 19.64 -3.25
N THR A 193 10.70 18.95 -4.39
CA THR A 193 9.75 19.16 -5.50
C THR A 193 8.51 18.27 -5.43
N ALA A 194 8.50 17.25 -4.57
CA ALA A 194 7.34 16.41 -4.36
C ALA A 194 6.26 17.17 -3.57
N GLN A 195 5.02 16.67 -3.62
CA GLN A 195 3.89 17.30 -2.91
C GLN A 195 4.15 17.39 -1.40
N PRO A 196 3.68 18.45 -0.71
CA PRO A 196 3.85 18.61 0.73
C PRO A 196 3.14 17.54 1.54
N VAL A 197 2.00 17.04 1.04
CA VAL A 197 1.19 15.99 1.66
C VAL A 197 0.69 15.03 0.58
N ILE A 198 0.82 13.74 0.83
CA ILE A 198 0.26 12.68 0.00
C ILE A 198 -0.65 11.84 0.88
N ILE A 199 -1.88 11.56 0.43
CA ILE A 199 -2.83 10.72 1.15
C ILE A 199 -2.84 9.33 0.51
N THR A 200 -2.59 8.29 1.29
CA THR A 200 -2.57 6.92 0.80
C THR A 200 -3.56 6.04 1.56
N GLN A 201 -3.99 4.92 0.95
CA GLN A 201 -4.90 3.96 1.56
C GLN A 201 -4.35 2.54 1.41
N SER A 202 -4.10 1.85 2.52
CA SER A 202 -3.52 0.50 2.53
C SER A 202 -4.21 -0.46 1.57
N GLU A 203 -3.43 -1.07 0.69
CA GLU A 203 -3.88 -2.08 -0.28
C GLU A 203 -4.56 -3.27 0.41
N TYR A 204 -3.95 -3.78 1.48
CA TYR A 204 -4.43 -4.96 2.18
C TYR A 204 -5.85 -4.75 2.76
N MET A 205 -6.04 -3.69 3.54
CA MET A 205 -7.33 -3.42 4.18
C MET A 205 -8.43 -3.18 3.15
N ARG A 206 -8.11 -2.43 2.11
CA ARG A 206 -9.05 -2.16 1.02
C ARG A 206 -9.47 -3.43 0.28
N ARG A 207 -8.49 -4.31 -0.08
CA ARG A 207 -8.83 -5.59 -0.72
C ARG A 207 -9.66 -6.49 0.18
N MET A 208 -9.36 -6.54 1.48
CA MET A 208 -10.16 -7.32 2.42
C MET A 208 -11.61 -6.84 2.47
N LYS A 209 -11.83 -5.52 2.45
CA LYS A 209 -13.17 -4.94 2.34
C LYS A 209 -13.85 -5.29 1.01
N ASP A 210 -13.15 -5.20 -0.11
CA ASP A 210 -13.71 -5.53 -1.42
C ASP A 210 -14.10 -7.01 -1.52
N ILE A 211 -13.25 -7.92 -1.03
CA ILE A 211 -13.54 -9.36 -1.00
C ILE A 211 -14.72 -9.67 -0.05
N SER A 212 -14.82 -8.96 1.07
CA SER A 212 -15.90 -9.17 2.06
C SER A 212 -17.29 -8.93 1.49
N LYS A 213 -17.43 -8.12 0.44
CA LYS A 213 -18.69 -7.89 -0.28
C LYS A 213 -19.21 -9.15 -0.99
N PHE A 214 -18.31 -10.10 -1.29
CA PHE A 214 -18.62 -11.33 -2.02
C PHE A 214 -18.56 -12.59 -1.15
N GLN A 215 -17.99 -12.51 0.05
CA GLN A 215 -17.80 -13.65 0.95
C GLN A 215 -18.47 -13.38 2.30
N SER A 216 -19.56 -14.05 2.58
CA SER A 216 -20.36 -13.87 3.81
C SER A 216 -19.59 -14.14 5.12
N GLY A 217 -18.53 -14.95 5.08
CA GLY A 217 -17.67 -15.21 6.22
C GLY A 217 -16.68 -14.07 6.58
N MET A 218 -16.59 -13.03 5.76
CA MET A 218 -15.66 -11.91 5.92
C MET A 218 -16.36 -10.57 6.19
N SER A 219 -17.64 -10.58 6.57
CA SER A 219 -18.43 -9.36 6.83
C SER A 219 -17.81 -8.41 7.85
N PHE A 220 -17.01 -8.93 8.78
CA PHE A 220 -16.25 -8.15 9.75
C PHE A 220 -15.39 -7.05 9.10
N TYR A 221 -14.72 -7.36 7.99
CA TYR A 221 -13.89 -6.37 7.29
C TYR A 221 -14.72 -5.24 6.65
N ALA A 222 -15.96 -5.51 6.25
CA ALA A 222 -16.85 -4.48 5.69
C ALA A 222 -17.22 -3.40 6.71
N GLU A 223 -17.21 -3.74 8.01
CA GLU A 223 -17.56 -2.83 9.09
C GLU A 223 -16.35 -2.07 9.68
N MET A 224 -15.12 -2.48 9.34
CA MET A 224 -13.92 -1.80 9.82
C MET A 224 -13.82 -0.39 9.26
N PRO A 225 -13.24 0.56 10.03
CA PRO A 225 -12.97 1.91 9.52
C PRO A 225 -12.09 1.87 8.27
N ASP A 226 -12.26 2.85 7.39
CA ASP A 226 -11.28 3.13 6.34
C ASP A 226 -10.07 3.81 6.96
N SER A 227 -8.88 3.28 6.71
CA SER A 227 -7.63 3.82 7.22
C SER A 227 -6.86 4.51 6.10
N TYR A 228 -6.57 5.79 6.31
CA TYR A 228 -5.78 6.61 5.42
C TYR A 228 -4.49 7.06 6.10
N SER A 229 -3.39 7.08 5.35
CA SER A 229 -2.12 7.66 5.79
C SER A 229 -1.92 9.03 5.16
N PHE A 230 -1.74 10.05 6.00
CA PHE A 230 -1.26 11.37 5.60
C PHE A 230 0.26 11.35 5.67
N VAL A 231 0.89 11.26 4.51
CA VAL A 231 2.35 11.26 4.41
C VAL A 231 2.82 12.70 4.21
N LEU A 232 3.43 13.27 5.24
CA LEU A 232 4.00 14.61 5.23
C LEU A 232 5.41 14.56 4.66
N ASN A 233 5.68 15.39 3.66
CA ASN A 233 6.99 15.51 3.05
C ASN A 233 7.90 16.43 3.87
N SER A 234 8.80 15.85 4.65
CA SER A 234 9.75 16.62 5.49
C SER A 234 10.73 17.50 4.69
N ASP A 235 10.93 17.22 3.40
CA ASP A 235 11.81 18.02 2.56
C ASP A 235 11.11 19.26 1.97
N HIS A 236 9.78 19.27 1.94
CA HIS A 236 9.01 20.33 1.32
C HIS A 236 9.00 21.60 2.18
N GLN A 237 9.21 22.77 1.55
CA GLN A 237 9.37 24.05 2.26
C GLN A 237 8.14 24.42 3.13
N LEU A 238 6.94 24.13 2.68
CA LEU A 238 5.73 24.40 3.48
C LEU A 238 5.71 23.58 4.78
N VAL A 239 6.13 22.33 4.73
CA VAL A 239 6.16 21.44 5.90
C VAL A 239 7.27 21.87 6.85
N LYS A 240 8.44 22.25 6.34
CA LYS A 240 9.53 22.86 7.14
C LYS A 240 9.08 24.13 7.84
N ASN A 241 8.32 24.98 7.17
CA ASN A 241 7.79 26.21 7.77
C ASN A 241 6.81 25.90 8.91
N VAL A 242 5.91 24.92 8.73
CA VAL A 242 4.97 24.49 9.79
C VAL A 242 5.72 24.00 11.02
N LEU A 243 6.78 23.18 10.83
CA LEU A 243 7.61 22.70 11.93
C LEU A 243 8.29 23.88 12.65
N ALA A 244 8.94 24.79 11.91
CA ALA A 244 9.62 25.95 12.48
C ALA A 244 8.65 26.87 13.26
N ASP A 245 7.43 27.07 12.75
CA ASP A 245 6.41 27.87 13.45
C ASP A 245 5.88 27.16 14.69
N ALA A 246 5.68 25.85 14.64
CA ALA A 246 5.30 25.04 15.79
C ALA A 246 6.38 25.07 16.89
N ASP A 247 7.65 24.86 16.52
CA ASP A 247 8.78 24.91 17.44
C ASP A 247 8.90 26.29 18.11
N LYS A 248 8.73 27.36 17.33
CA LYS A 248 8.77 28.73 17.86
C LYS A 248 7.61 29.02 18.83
N ALA A 249 6.41 28.54 18.50
CA ALA A 249 5.23 28.74 19.34
C ALA A 249 5.29 27.94 20.64
N THR A 250 5.95 26.78 20.64
CA THR A 250 6.00 25.86 21.79
C THR A 250 7.33 25.83 22.51
N ALA A 251 8.35 26.53 21.99
CA ALA A 251 9.73 26.48 22.49
C ALA A 251 9.86 26.71 24.01
N GLU A 252 9.14 27.68 24.58
CA GLU A 252 9.22 27.98 26.01
C GLU A 252 8.55 26.90 26.87
N THR A 253 7.48 26.28 26.36
CA THR A 253 6.71 25.27 27.07
C THR A 253 7.33 23.88 26.95
N LEU A 254 7.80 23.55 25.76
CA LEU A 254 8.34 22.19 25.45
C LEU A 254 9.78 22.00 25.88
N LYS A 255 10.64 23.03 25.84
CA LYS A 255 12.06 22.89 26.22
C LYS A 255 12.29 22.20 27.57
N PRO A 256 11.64 22.57 28.66
CA PRO A 256 11.84 21.90 29.94
C PRO A 256 11.32 20.46 29.92
N ILE A 257 10.19 20.21 29.25
CA ILE A 257 9.58 18.87 29.14
C ILE A 257 10.50 17.94 28.31
N ILE A 258 10.97 18.41 27.16
CA ILE A 258 11.90 17.67 26.29
C ILE A 258 13.23 17.40 27.02
N SER A 259 13.76 18.37 27.76
CA SER A 259 14.98 18.19 28.55
C SER A 259 14.80 17.09 29.61
N GLU A 260 13.66 17.04 30.26
CA GLU A 260 13.33 16.01 31.24
C GLU A 260 13.16 14.64 30.61
N ILE A 261 12.45 14.55 29.46
CA ILE A 261 12.28 13.31 28.68
C ILE A 261 13.65 12.79 28.27
N ASN A 262 14.50 13.61 27.66
CA ASN A 262 15.83 13.22 27.23
C ASN A 262 16.71 12.75 28.41
N GLY A 263 16.61 13.39 29.56
CA GLY A 263 17.28 12.97 30.79
C GLY A 263 16.82 11.59 31.28
N GLN A 264 15.53 11.34 31.22
CA GLN A 264 14.94 10.05 31.61
C GLN A 264 15.25 8.94 30.60
N GLU A 265 15.26 9.24 29.30
CA GLU A 265 15.66 8.29 28.25
C GLU A 265 17.14 7.88 28.39
N ALA A 266 18.02 8.84 28.64
CA ALA A 266 19.43 8.56 28.91
C ALA A 266 19.60 7.67 30.15
N ARG A 267 18.87 7.97 31.25
CA ARG A 267 18.87 7.15 32.46
C ARG A 267 18.36 5.74 32.20
N LEU A 268 17.24 5.62 31.48
CA LEU A 268 16.66 4.32 31.13
C LEU A 268 17.63 3.49 30.29
N SER A 269 18.27 4.09 29.31
CA SER A 269 19.30 3.45 28.48
C SER A 269 20.47 2.96 29.31
N ALA A 270 20.98 3.76 30.24
CA ALA A 270 22.06 3.41 31.14
C ALA A 270 21.67 2.25 32.06
N LEU A 271 20.46 2.25 32.62
CA LEU A 271 19.94 1.17 33.45
C LEU A 271 19.80 -0.15 32.67
N LYS A 272 19.23 -0.09 31.46
CA LYS A 272 19.10 -1.26 30.58
C LYS A 272 20.46 -1.83 30.18
N GLN A 273 21.43 -0.95 29.89
CA GLN A 273 22.79 -1.38 29.56
C GLN A 273 23.52 -2.01 30.77
N SER A 274 23.35 -1.46 31.97
CA SER A 274 23.96 -2.01 33.18
C SER A 274 23.37 -3.38 33.54
N GLN A 275 22.04 -3.52 33.43
CA GLN A 275 21.35 -4.80 33.69
C GLN A 275 21.66 -5.85 32.62
N GLY A 276 21.80 -5.45 31.34
CA GLY A 276 22.16 -6.35 30.25
C GLY A 276 23.57 -6.96 30.35
N LYS A 277 24.43 -6.39 31.19
CA LYS A 277 25.78 -6.93 31.49
C LYS A 277 25.80 -7.89 32.68
N LYS A 278 24.69 -8.02 33.41
CA LYS A 278 24.55 -8.90 34.61
C LYS A 278 23.73 -10.12 34.24
N LYS A 279 23.96 -11.23 35.00
CA LYS A 279 23.06 -12.39 34.94
C LYS A 279 21.74 -12.04 35.65
N ALA A 280 20.65 -12.65 35.22
CA ALA A 280 19.31 -12.36 35.74
C ALA A 280 19.19 -12.52 37.30
N GLU A 281 19.98 -13.41 37.87
CA GLU A 281 20.08 -13.68 39.32
C GLU A 281 20.89 -12.60 40.09
N ASP A 282 21.74 -11.84 39.40
CA ASP A 282 22.58 -10.79 39.99
C ASP A 282 21.89 -9.40 39.95
N ILE A 283 20.72 -9.27 39.34
CA ILE A 283 19.96 -8.04 39.29
C ILE A 283 19.15 -7.87 40.57
N THR A 284 19.49 -6.88 41.38
CA THR A 284 18.81 -6.64 42.66
C THR A 284 17.36 -6.17 42.45
N LYS A 285 16.53 -6.34 43.48
CA LYS A 285 15.17 -5.85 43.49
C LYS A 285 15.09 -4.33 43.30
N GLU A 286 16.02 -3.58 43.93
CA GLU A 286 16.13 -2.13 43.80
C GLU A 286 16.42 -1.70 42.36
N GLU A 287 17.31 -2.41 41.68
CA GLU A 287 17.60 -2.13 40.26
C GLU A 287 16.38 -2.35 39.32
N LYS A 288 15.58 -3.39 39.61
CA LYS A 288 14.32 -3.65 38.86
C LYS A 288 13.30 -2.59 39.16
N ASP A 289 13.15 -2.17 40.40
CA ASP A 289 12.21 -1.14 40.83
C ASP A 289 12.59 0.23 40.23
N ASP A 290 13.90 0.56 40.15
CA ASP A 290 14.36 1.81 39.55
C ASP A 290 14.12 1.84 38.02
N LEU A 291 14.35 0.73 37.33
CA LEU A 291 14.00 0.59 35.92
C LEU A 291 12.51 0.84 35.69
N GLN A 292 11.67 0.16 36.44
CA GLN A 292 10.21 0.24 36.31
C GLN A 292 9.67 1.64 36.64
N LYS A 293 10.24 2.29 37.67
CA LYS A 293 9.90 3.69 37.99
C LYS A 293 10.32 4.65 36.88
N THR A 294 11.48 4.48 36.32
CA THR A 294 11.98 5.33 35.22
C THR A 294 11.13 5.14 33.97
N GLU A 295 10.76 3.91 33.61
CA GLU A 295 9.85 3.63 32.51
C GLU A 295 8.46 4.28 32.70
N LYS A 296 7.91 4.18 33.91
CA LYS A 296 6.63 4.80 34.23
C LYS A 296 6.69 6.34 34.17
N ALA A 297 7.72 6.94 34.76
CA ALA A 297 7.91 8.39 34.72
C ALA A 297 8.10 8.91 33.31
N LEU A 298 8.87 8.20 32.46
CA LEU A 298 9.05 8.54 31.05
C LEU A 298 7.72 8.49 30.30
N LYS A 299 6.89 7.48 30.55
CA LYS A 299 5.57 7.36 29.94
C LYS A 299 4.67 8.53 30.35
N GLU A 300 4.58 8.85 31.64
CA GLU A 300 3.77 9.95 32.17
C GLU A 300 4.21 11.32 31.63
N GLN A 301 5.51 11.52 31.35
CA GLN A 301 6.00 12.75 30.73
C GLN A 301 5.69 12.83 29.23
N LYS A 302 5.73 11.70 28.54
CA LYS A 302 5.37 11.65 27.10
C LYS A 302 3.86 11.82 26.85
N ASP A 303 3.05 11.50 27.83
CA ASP A 303 1.58 11.65 27.77
C ASP A 303 1.11 13.06 28.10
N LYS A 304 1.99 13.95 28.59
CA LYS A 304 1.74 15.39 28.85
C LYS A 304 1.91 16.22 27.59
#